data_b85c96b9a1e40688ce767e1bf8ab04bd
#
_entry.id   b85c96b9a1e40688ce767e1bf8ab04bd
#
_cell.length_a   1.000
_cell.length_b   1.000
_cell.length_c   1.000
_cell.angle_alpha   90.00
_cell.angle_beta   90.00
_cell.angle_gamma   90.00
#
_symmetry.space_group_name_H-M   'P 1'
#
loop_
_entity.id
_entity.type
_entity.pdbx_description
1 polymer ?
#
loop_
_entity_poly.entity_id
_entity_poly.type
_entity_poly.pdbx_seq_one_letter_code
_entity_poly.pdbx_strand_id
1 'polypeptide(L)'
;NINSQSDNNIDDIINSINKNYGEKIEKTVYPSSYLLKFENILSVVYSIIFFIGIIVFIVSIFNVSNIIKLSIESRKDHINILKLHGAKKYFIKAPFIIEGLIHGLIGFLFSSVVIFLIFNSLSIGIYSHFLTDSLITTIPFKIYIFLNLLFGILLGLIGSNLGTSNYLE
;
A
#
# COMPACT_ATOMS: atom_id res chain seq x y z
N ASN A 1 19.26 -0.07 -19.90
CA ASN A 1 20.26 0.36 -20.88
C ASN A 1 20.28 1.86 -21.20
N ILE A 2 19.49 2.69 -20.50
CA ILE A 2 19.47 4.16 -20.72
C ILE A 2 20.41 4.88 -19.72
N ASN A 3 20.70 4.28 -18.56
CA ASN A 3 21.55 4.90 -17.52
C ASN A 3 23.07 4.88 -17.83
N SER A 4 23.55 3.91 -18.60
CA SER A 4 24.99 3.82 -18.88
C SER A 4 25.51 4.84 -19.90
N GLN A 5 24.61 5.46 -20.69
CA GLN A 5 24.99 6.46 -21.68
C GLN A 5 25.04 7.89 -21.12
N SER A 6 24.30 8.19 -20.06
CA SER A 6 24.37 9.46 -19.36
C SER A 6 25.60 9.60 -18.46
N ASP A 7 26.05 8.50 -17.85
CA ASP A 7 27.24 8.50 -16.98
C ASP A 7 28.54 8.75 -17.79
N ASN A 8 28.69 8.17 -18.99
CA ASN A 8 29.82 8.42 -19.84
C ASN A 8 29.93 9.86 -20.34
N ASN A 9 28.77 10.50 -20.60
CA ASN A 9 28.75 11.92 -21.02
C ASN A 9 29.14 12.86 -19.86
N ILE A 10 28.81 12.52 -18.62
CA ILE A 10 29.14 13.33 -17.45
C ILE A 10 30.62 13.24 -17.11
N ASP A 11 31.22 12.06 -17.21
CA ASP A 11 32.65 11.84 -16.99
C ASP A 11 33.51 12.55 -18.06
N ASP A 12 33.07 12.57 -19.32
CA ASP A 12 33.74 13.30 -20.38
C ASP A 12 33.65 14.82 -20.21
N ILE A 13 32.53 15.34 -19.72
CA ILE A 13 32.35 16.75 -19.37
C ILE A 13 33.23 17.15 -18.18
N ILE A 14 33.28 16.31 -17.14
CA ILE A 14 34.13 16.53 -15.96
C ILE A 14 35.61 16.54 -16.34
N ASN A 15 36.03 15.61 -17.19
CA ASN A 15 37.42 15.55 -17.67
C ASN A 15 37.79 16.76 -18.54
N SER A 16 36.86 17.25 -19.34
CA SER A 16 37.08 18.46 -20.16
C SER A 16 37.14 19.76 -19.33
N ILE A 17 36.34 19.84 -18.27
CA ILE A 17 36.37 20.96 -17.30
C ILE A 17 37.64 20.95 -16.46
N ASN A 18 38.06 19.77 -15.97
CA ASN A 18 39.30 19.60 -15.21
C ASN A 18 40.56 19.95 -16.04
N LYS A 19 40.54 19.67 -17.35
CA LYS A 19 41.65 19.95 -18.25
C LYS A 19 41.79 21.42 -18.59
N ASN A 20 40.67 22.17 -18.61
CA ASN A 20 40.66 23.60 -18.98
C ASN A 20 40.75 24.57 -17.79
N TYR A 21 40.40 24.14 -16.58
CA TYR A 21 40.31 25.00 -15.40
C TYR A 21 40.97 24.40 -14.12
N GLY A 22 41.92 23.48 -14.30
CA GLY A 22 42.50 22.67 -13.23
C GLY A 22 43.26 23.39 -12.11
N GLU A 23 43.48 24.72 -12.21
CA GLU A 23 44.16 25.49 -11.17
C GLU A 23 43.23 26.32 -10.27
N LYS A 24 41.90 26.32 -10.53
CA LYS A 24 40.93 27.14 -9.76
C LYS A 24 39.75 26.41 -9.17
N ILE A 25 39.64 25.10 -9.36
CA ILE A 25 38.51 24.33 -8.85
C ILE A 25 39.02 23.35 -7.80
N GLU A 26 38.85 23.69 -6.52
CA GLU A 26 38.92 22.72 -5.44
C GLU A 26 38.04 21.52 -5.79
N LYS A 27 38.68 20.34 -5.81
CA LYS A 27 38.12 18.99 -6.03
C LYS A 27 36.60 18.95 -6.03
N THR A 28 35.99 18.97 -7.18
CA THR A 28 34.55 18.68 -7.31
C THR A 28 34.37 17.19 -7.02
N VAL A 29 34.21 16.86 -5.76
CA VAL A 29 33.86 15.50 -5.32
C VAL A 29 32.39 15.33 -5.68
N TYR A 30 32.13 14.82 -6.88
CA TYR A 30 30.80 14.34 -7.21
C TYR A 30 30.57 13.07 -6.41
N PRO A 31 29.61 13.04 -5.46
CA PRO A 31 29.40 11.90 -4.61
C PRO A 31 28.56 10.81 -5.31
N SER A 32 28.91 10.46 -6.56
CA SER A 32 28.22 9.39 -7.30
C SER A 32 28.20 8.08 -6.50
N SER A 33 29.26 7.76 -5.78
CA SER A 33 29.31 6.57 -4.92
C SER A 33 28.35 6.63 -3.72
N TYR A 34 28.04 7.82 -3.19
CA TYR A 34 27.07 7.99 -2.11
C TYR A 34 25.65 7.93 -2.62
N LEU A 35 25.37 8.48 -3.81
CA LEU A 35 24.05 8.40 -4.45
C LEU A 35 23.67 6.96 -4.77
N LEU A 36 24.56 6.18 -5.36
CA LEU A 36 24.35 4.76 -5.65
C LEU A 36 24.12 3.94 -4.38
N LYS A 37 24.87 4.22 -3.29
CA LYS A 37 24.64 3.59 -2.00
C LYS A 37 23.28 3.96 -1.41
N PHE A 38 22.86 5.21 -1.56
CA PHE A 38 21.57 5.70 -1.09
C PHE A 38 20.40 5.05 -1.85
N GLU A 39 20.50 4.93 -3.18
CA GLU A 39 19.52 4.22 -4.00
C GLU A 39 19.41 2.74 -3.62
N ASN A 40 20.53 2.05 -3.39
CA ASN A 40 20.52 0.67 -2.94
C ASN A 40 19.86 0.51 -1.56
N ILE A 41 20.13 1.40 -0.61
CA ILE A 41 19.48 1.39 0.71
C ILE A 41 17.97 1.61 0.56
N LEU A 42 17.55 2.59 -0.23
CA LEU A 42 16.13 2.84 -0.50
C LEU A 42 15.45 1.62 -1.13
N SER A 43 16.08 0.97 -2.09
CA SER A 43 15.56 -0.25 -2.74
C SER A 43 15.33 -1.38 -1.73
N VAL A 44 16.27 -1.59 -0.81
CA VAL A 44 16.14 -2.58 0.26
C VAL A 44 14.99 -2.22 1.20
N VAL A 45 14.88 -0.95 1.59
CA VAL A 45 13.79 -0.47 2.45
C VAL A 45 12.42 -0.66 1.79
N TYR A 46 12.28 -0.31 0.49
CA TYR A 46 11.05 -0.54 -0.26
C TYR A 46 10.68 -2.03 -0.34
N SER A 47 11.68 -2.90 -0.55
CA SER A 47 11.47 -4.34 -0.57
C SER A 47 10.93 -4.85 0.77
N ILE A 48 11.53 -4.42 1.88
CA ILE A 48 11.08 -4.79 3.23
C ILE A 48 9.66 -4.33 3.49
N ILE A 49 9.33 -3.06 3.17
CA ILE A 49 7.98 -2.50 3.33
C ILE A 49 6.97 -3.30 2.49
N PHE A 50 7.32 -3.67 1.27
CA PHE A 50 6.47 -4.47 0.40
C PHE A 50 6.16 -5.85 0.99
N PHE A 51 7.16 -6.56 1.52
CA PHE A 51 6.96 -7.85 2.18
C PHE A 51 6.11 -7.74 3.45
N ILE A 52 6.36 -6.72 4.28
CA ILE A 52 5.53 -6.44 5.45
C ILE A 52 4.08 -6.17 5.03
N GLY A 53 3.87 -5.41 3.96
CA GLY A 53 2.54 -5.12 3.41
C GLY A 53 1.79 -6.39 3.00
N ILE A 54 2.45 -7.34 2.34
CA ILE A 54 1.86 -8.64 1.99
C ILE A 54 1.46 -9.42 3.24
N ILE A 55 2.34 -9.50 4.25
CA ILE A 55 2.05 -10.22 5.49
C ILE A 55 0.83 -9.61 6.19
N VAL A 56 0.79 -8.28 6.34
CA VAL A 56 -0.34 -7.56 6.95
C VAL A 56 -1.63 -7.81 6.17
N PHE A 57 -1.57 -7.82 4.84
CA PHE A 57 -2.71 -8.09 3.97
C PHE A 57 -3.28 -9.50 4.23
N ILE A 58 -2.42 -10.52 4.29
CA ILE A 58 -2.83 -11.90 4.57
C ILE A 58 -3.44 -12.01 5.98
N VAL A 59 -2.79 -11.44 6.99
CA VAL A 59 -3.28 -11.44 8.38
C VAL A 59 -4.65 -10.75 8.47
N SER A 60 -4.86 -9.67 7.72
CA SER A 60 -6.15 -8.95 7.68
C SER A 60 -7.28 -9.82 7.11
N ILE A 61 -7.01 -10.60 6.06
CA ILE A 61 -7.98 -11.57 5.52
C ILE A 61 -8.37 -12.61 6.56
N PHE A 62 -7.38 -13.19 7.26
CA PHE A 62 -7.65 -14.17 8.32
C PHE A 62 -8.43 -13.55 9.48
N ASN A 63 -8.15 -12.31 9.83
CA ASN A 63 -8.88 -11.60 10.90
C ASN A 63 -10.36 -11.44 10.54
N VAL A 64 -10.67 -10.93 9.34
CA VAL A 64 -12.05 -10.81 8.86
C VAL A 64 -12.72 -12.20 8.79
N SER A 65 -12.02 -13.22 8.28
CA SER A 65 -12.54 -14.59 8.23
C SER A 65 -12.90 -15.12 9.62
N ASN A 66 -12.08 -14.86 10.63
CA ASN A 66 -12.35 -15.30 12.01
C ASN A 66 -13.56 -14.58 12.62
N ILE A 67 -13.72 -13.26 12.37
CA ILE A 67 -14.89 -12.50 12.82
C ILE A 67 -16.16 -13.10 12.22
N ILE A 68 -16.16 -13.39 10.92
CA ILE A 68 -17.32 -13.99 10.23
C ILE A 68 -17.62 -15.39 10.79
N LYS A 69 -16.60 -16.22 11.07
CA LYS A 69 -16.80 -17.53 11.71
C LYS A 69 -17.49 -17.41 13.05
N LEU A 70 -17.08 -16.46 13.89
CA LEU A 70 -17.71 -16.20 15.18
C LEU A 70 -19.15 -15.71 15.01
N SER A 71 -19.42 -14.87 14.00
CA SER A 71 -20.78 -14.39 13.67
C SER A 71 -21.69 -15.56 13.25
N ILE A 72 -21.17 -16.49 12.43
CA ILE A 72 -21.90 -17.72 12.03
C ILE A 72 -22.20 -18.59 13.24
N GLU A 73 -21.20 -18.84 14.09
CA GLU A 73 -21.36 -19.70 15.28
C GLU A 73 -22.40 -19.13 16.26
N SER A 74 -22.41 -17.81 16.46
CA SER A 74 -23.41 -17.14 17.31
C SER A 74 -24.85 -17.23 16.78
N ARG A 75 -25.02 -17.48 15.47
CA ARG A 75 -26.33 -17.59 14.80
C ARG A 75 -26.65 -19.00 14.30
N LYS A 76 -25.93 -20.01 14.83
CA LYS A 76 -25.99 -21.39 14.37
C LYS A 76 -27.40 -21.98 14.40
N ASP A 77 -28.16 -21.71 15.46
CA ASP A 77 -29.53 -22.21 15.62
C ASP A 77 -30.46 -21.65 14.53
N HIS A 78 -30.38 -20.35 14.24
CA HIS A 78 -31.13 -19.74 13.15
C HIS A 78 -30.75 -20.33 11.78
N ILE A 79 -29.47 -20.56 11.55
CA ILE A 79 -28.98 -21.18 10.31
C ILE A 79 -29.51 -22.58 10.15
N ASN A 80 -29.56 -23.38 11.22
CA ASN A 80 -30.10 -24.73 11.21
C ASN A 80 -31.61 -24.73 10.87
N ILE A 81 -32.37 -23.83 11.46
CA ILE A 81 -33.80 -23.68 11.14
C ILE A 81 -33.99 -23.34 9.65
N LEU A 82 -33.21 -22.42 9.12
CA LEU A 82 -33.27 -22.06 7.69
C LEU A 82 -32.91 -23.25 6.79
N LYS A 83 -31.88 -24.03 7.15
CA LYS A 83 -31.52 -25.27 6.41
C LYS A 83 -32.65 -26.29 6.41
N LEU A 84 -33.34 -26.49 7.55
CA LEU A 84 -34.49 -27.39 7.65
C LEU A 84 -35.67 -26.96 6.79
N HIS A 85 -35.88 -25.66 6.60
CA HIS A 85 -36.88 -25.10 5.70
C HIS A 85 -36.45 -25.06 4.22
N GLY A 86 -35.31 -25.65 3.88
CA GLY A 86 -34.83 -25.74 2.49
C GLY A 86 -34.25 -24.45 1.91
N ALA A 87 -33.79 -23.53 2.75
CA ALA A 87 -33.16 -22.29 2.27
C ALA A 87 -31.89 -22.60 1.47
N LYS A 88 -31.74 -21.96 0.30
CA LYS A 88 -30.55 -22.10 -0.55
C LYS A 88 -29.30 -21.56 0.17
N LYS A 89 -28.15 -22.22 -0.01
CA LYS A 89 -26.87 -21.84 0.58
C LYS A 89 -26.52 -20.35 0.37
N TYR A 90 -26.87 -19.80 -0.78
CA TYR A 90 -26.64 -18.39 -1.08
C TYR A 90 -27.38 -17.43 -0.12
N PHE A 91 -28.64 -17.73 0.21
CA PHE A 91 -29.43 -16.93 1.15
C PHE A 91 -28.82 -16.92 2.55
N ILE A 92 -28.23 -18.03 2.95
CA ILE A 92 -27.56 -18.16 4.26
C ILE A 92 -26.22 -17.43 4.25
N LYS A 93 -25.49 -17.42 3.13
CA LYS A 93 -24.18 -16.75 2.99
C LYS A 93 -24.27 -15.23 2.85
N ALA A 94 -25.30 -14.74 2.17
CA ALA A 94 -25.42 -13.33 1.80
C ALA A 94 -25.25 -12.34 2.98
N PRO A 95 -25.88 -12.51 4.15
CA PRO A 95 -25.72 -11.58 5.26
C PRO A 95 -24.27 -11.51 5.77
N PHE A 96 -23.55 -12.62 5.78
CA PHE A 96 -22.15 -12.66 6.22
C PHE A 96 -21.19 -12.02 5.23
N ILE A 97 -21.48 -12.08 3.94
CA ILE A 97 -20.71 -11.37 2.90
C ILE A 97 -20.92 -9.86 3.06
N ILE A 98 -22.15 -9.42 3.31
CA ILE A 98 -22.47 -8.02 3.58
C ILE A 98 -21.76 -7.54 4.86
N GLU A 99 -21.77 -8.35 5.92
CA GLU A 99 -21.06 -8.07 7.18
C GLU A 99 -19.56 -7.88 6.92
N GLY A 100 -18.92 -8.74 6.11
CA GLY A 100 -17.52 -8.59 5.71
C GLY A 100 -17.27 -7.32 4.89
N LEU A 101 -18.18 -6.96 3.97
CA LEU A 101 -18.10 -5.70 3.23
C LEU A 101 -18.16 -4.48 4.16
N ILE A 102 -19.06 -4.49 5.14
CA ILE A 102 -19.17 -3.40 6.12
C ILE A 102 -17.87 -3.25 6.90
N HIS A 103 -17.25 -4.36 7.34
CA HIS A 103 -15.95 -4.32 8.00
C HIS A 103 -14.86 -3.71 7.12
N GLY A 104 -14.82 -4.09 5.82
CA GLY A 104 -13.89 -3.53 4.85
C GLY A 104 -14.10 -2.04 4.62
N LEU A 105 -15.37 -1.57 4.55
CA LEU A 105 -15.70 -0.16 4.41
C LEU A 105 -15.35 0.66 5.66
N ILE A 106 -15.57 0.12 6.85
CA ILE A 106 -15.15 0.77 8.09
C ILE A 106 -13.63 0.93 8.11
N GLY A 107 -12.89 -0.13 7.78
CA GLY A 107 -11.42 -0.09 7.67
C GLY A 107 -10.95 0.96 6.65
N PHE A 108 -11.59 1.03 5.48
CA PHE A 108 -11.35 2.07 4.49
C PHE A 108 -11.55 3.48 5.05
N LEU A 109 -12.64 3.73 5.78
CA LEU A 109 -12.91 5.05 6.35
C LEU A 109 -11.81 5.48 7.34
N PHE A 110 -11.44 4.62 8.29
CA PHE A 110 -10.37 4.91 9.24
C PHE A 110 -9.02 5.11 8.55
N SER A 111 -8.68 4.26 7.59
CA SER A 111 -7.44 4.38 6.82
C SER A 111 -7.40 5.68 6.01
N SER A 112 -8.52 6.09 5.40
CA SER A 112 -8.61 7.34 4.64
C SER A 112 -8.38 8.58 5.51
N VAL A 113 -8.90 8.58 6.75
CA VAL A 113 -8.63 9.66 7.71
C VAL A 113 -7.14 9.74 8.04
N VAL A 114 -6.49 8.60 8.32
CA VAL A 114 -5.06 8.56 8.63
C VAL A 114 -4.23 9.03 7.43
N ILE A 115 -4.53 8.57 6.21
CA ILE A 115 -3.86 9.01 4.99
C ILE A 115 -4.00 10.52 4.80
N PHE A 116 -5.21 11.06 5.01
CA PHE A 116 -5.47 12.50 4.90
C PHE A 116 -4.64 13.30 5.91
N LEU A 117 -4.57 12.87 7.17
CA LEU A 117 -3.77 13.52 8.20
C LEU A 117 -2.27 13.50 7.87
N ILE A 118 -1.74 12.36 7.43
CA ILE A 118 -0.34 12.22 7.02
C ILE A 118 -0.05 13.14 5.83
N PHE A 119 -0.90 13.14 4.81
CA PHE A 119 -0.71 13.96 3.62
C PHE A 119 -0.73 15.45 3.96
N ASN A 120 -1.66 15.88 4.81
CA ASN A 120 -1.73 17.29 5.28
C ASN A 120 -0.50 17.68 6.12
N SER A 121 -0.03 16.80 7.01
CA SER A 121 1.15 17.07 7.84
C SER A 121 2.44 17.16 7.01
N LEU A 122 2.60 16.28 6.02
CA LEU A 122 3.75 16.30 5.11
C LEU A 122 3.72 17.55 4.20
N SER A 123 2.56 17.94 3.69
CA SER A 123 2.46 19.14 2.86
C SER A 123 2.89 20.39 3.63
N ILE A 124 2.43 20.56 4.87
CA ILE A 124 2.82 21.70 5.73
C ILE A 124 4.33 21.68 6.04
N GLY A 125 4.90 20.52 6.38
CA GLY A 125 6.32 20.39 6.75
C GLY A 125 7.28 20.61 5.58
N ILE A 126 6.94 20.15 4.39
CA ILE A 126 7.82 20.21 3.21
C ILE A 126 7.73 21.59 2.54
N TYR A 127 6.56 22.24 2.51
CA TYR A 127 6.42 23.62 2.00
C TYR A 127 7.21 24.64 2.81
N SER A 128 7.46 24.38 4.09
CA SER A 128 8.22 25.29 4.94
C SER A 128 9.75 25.18 4.79
N HIS A 129 10.28 24.07 4.27
CA HIS A 129 11.71 23.80 4.25
C HIS A 129 12.34 23.49 2.89
N PHE A 130 11.57 23.09 1.89
CA PHE A 130 12.09 22.73 0.56
C PHE A 130 11.21 23.30 -0.54
N LEU A 131 11.68 24.36 -1.20
CA LEU A 131 11.12 24.94 -2.42
C LEU A 131 11.33 24.02 -3.62
N THR A 132 10.77 22.84 -3.62
CA THR A 132 10.77 21.98 -4.82
C THR A 132 9.39 21.37 -5.02
N ASP A 133 8.62 22.05 -5.87
CA ASP A 133 7.27 21.66 -6.32
C ASP A 133 7.19 20.29 -7.03
N SER A 134 8.29 19.56 -7.20
CA SER A 134 8.35 18.47 -8.16
C SER A 134 8.17 17.06 -7.62
N LEU A 135 8.22 16.81 -6.31
CA LEU A 135 8.23 15.45 -5.79
C LEU A 135 6.90 14.93 -5.22
N ILE A 136 5.96 15.81 -4.87
CA ILE A 136 4.68 15.41 -4.23
C ILE A 136 3.52 15.34 -5.24
N THR A 137 3.67 15.90 -6.42
CA THR A 137 2.57 16.07 -7.40
C THR A 137 2.37 14.91 -8.38
N THR A 138 3.16 13.85 -8.30
CA THR A 138 3.14 12.78 -9.33
C THR A 138 1.89 11.88 -9.28
N ILE A 139 1.22 11.75 -8.14
CA ILE A 139 -0.01 10.95 -8.07
C ILE A 139 -1.10 11.76 -7.36
N PRO A 140 -2.23 12.05 -8.04
CA PRO A 140 -3.32 12.79 -7.43
C PRO A 140 -3.91 12.03 -6.22
N PHE A 141 -4.13 12.71 -5.11
CA PHE A 141 -4.69 12.17 -3.87
C PHE A 141 -5.94 11.29 -4.07
N LYS A 142 -6.74 11.61 -5.09
CA LYS A 142 -7.93 10.83 -5.48
C LYS A 142 -7.61 9.37 -5.83
N ILE A 143 -6.46 9.11 -6.45
CA ILE A 143 -6.05 7.74 -6.81
C ILE A 143 -5.75 6.92 -5.56
N TYR A 144 -5.09 7.51 -4.56
CA TYR A 144 -4.82 6.83 -3.29
C TYR A 144 -6.11 6.44 -2.57
N ILE A 145 -7.10 7.34 -2.51
CA ILE A 145 -8.40 7.05 -1.89
C ILE A 145 -9.11 5.93 -2.66
N PHE A 146 -9.10 5.98 -3.99
CA PHE A 146 -9.74 4.95 -4.81
C PHE A 146 -9.10 3.57 -4.62
N LEU A 147 -7.78 3.49 -4.63
CA LEU A 147 -7.04 2.25 -4.36
C LEU A 147 -7.35 1.72 -2.95
N ASN A 148 -7.33 2.58 -1.95
CA ASN A 148 -7.65 2.21 -0.57
C ASN A 148 -9.08 1.64 -0.44
N LEU A 149 -10.08 2.26 -1.10
CA LEU A 149 -11.44 1.75 -1.17
C LEU A 149 -11.48 0.35 -1.79
N LEU A 150 -10.79 0.17 -2.91
CA LEU A 150 -10.74 -1.11 -3.62
C LEU A 150 -10.11 -2.21 -2.73
N PHE A 151 -9.02 -1.90 -2.03
CA PHE A 151 -8.40 -2.82 -1.07
C PHE A 151 -9.34 -3.16 0.09
N GLY A 152 -10.07 -2.19 0.66
CA GLY A 152 -11.05 -2.43 1.72
C GLY A 152 -12.15 -3.40 1.28
N ILE A 153 -12.71 -3.18 0.09
CA ILE A 153 -13.74 -4.05 -0.50
C ILE A 153 -13.17 -5.46 -0.75
N LEU A 154 -11.99 -5.59 -1.33
CA LEU A 154 -11.36 -6.89 -1.58
C LEU A 154 -11.10 -7.66 -0.28
N LEU A 155 -10.56 -7.01 0.75
CA LEU A 155 -10.33 -7.64 2.06
C LEU A 155 -11.63 -8.15 2.68
N GLY A 156 -12.69 -7.32 2.64
CA GLY A 156 -14.01 -7.68 3.16
C GLY A 156 -14.63 -8.86 2.43
N LEU A 157 -14.59 -8.86 1.09
CA LEU A 157 -15.13 -9.95 0.25
C LEU A 157 -14.36 -11.25 0.41
N ILE A 158 -13.03 -11.21 0.32
CA ILE A 158 -12.19 -12.41 0.40
C ILE A 158 -12.28 -13.00 1.82
N GLY A 159 -12.16 -12.17 2.86
CA GLY A 159 -12.24 -12.61 4.25
C GLY A 159 -13.59 -13.24 4.59
N SER A 160 -14.71 -12.61 4.17
CA SER A 160 -16.05 -13.16 4.43
C SER A 160 -16.31 -14.44 3.65
N ASN A 161 -15.84 -14.53 2.40
CA ASN A 161 -16.00 -15.75 1.62
C ASN A 161 -15.22 -16.92 2.24
N LEU A 162 -13.98 -16.69 2.69
CA LEU A 162 -13.20 -17.70 3.41
C LEU A 162 -13.84 -18.08 4.75
N GLY A 163 -14.40 -17.11 5.47
CA GLY A 163 -15.09 -17.36 6.73
C GLY A 163 -16.35 -18.20 6.57
N THR A 164 -17.08 -18.05 5.47
CA THR A 164 -18.35 -18.76 5.20
C THR A 164 -18.14 -20.10 4.50
N SER A 165 -17.03 -20.34 3.77
CA SER A 165 -16.85 -21.55 2.97
C SER A 165 -16.82 -22.81 3.83
N ASN A 166 -16.13 -22.80 4.96
CA ASN A 166 -15.93 -23.96 5.82
C ASN A 166 -17.15 -24.38 6.67
N TYR A 167 -18.17 -23.51 6.77
CA TYR A 167 -19.34 -23.76 7.65
C TYR A 167 -20.61 -24.14 6.90
N LEU A 168 -20.62 -24.02 5.58
CA LEU A 168 -21.83 -24.22 4.76
C LEU A 168 -21.66 -25.31 3.71
N GLU A 169 -20.55 -26.03 3.75
CA GLU A 169 -20.43 -27.35 3.11
C GLU A 169 -21.04 -28.42 4.00
#